data_475b42348dbcf3ea34c43f7a11b6f426
#
_entry.id   475b42348dbcf3ea34c43f7a11b6f426
#
_cell.length_a   1.000
_cell.length_b   1.000
_cell.length_c   1.000
_cell.angle_alpha   90.00
_cell.angle_beta   90.00
_cell.angle_gamma   90.00
#
_symmetry.space_group_name_H-M   'P 1'
#
loop_
_entity.id
_entity.type
_entity.pdbx_description
1 polymer ?
#
loop_
_entity_poly.entity_id
_entity_poly.type
_entity_poly.pdbx_seq_one_letter_code
_entity_poly.pdbx_strand_id
1 'polypeptide(L)'
;MNRTMVRIHLEVAPESSGCPYDAAVSEPSELPQLDAPRAPRVDAMRNRAAILEAAQRLLREHGADAITMDRLACEAGVGKGTLFRRFGDRASLFRALLDESERRLQEGFIRGPAPLGPGAPPADRLVAFGHALLDLTLERGDLLLAAEPSDPALRYRSAVYAAYRAHVRALLREALAEDPEYLADVLLAGLRPEIIVYQLRSGLDLERCKRGWADLVRRALGG
;
A
#
# COMPACT_ATOMS: atom_id res chain seq x y z
N MET A 1 -19.75 -23.62 32.73
CA MET A 1 -18.56 -23.09 33.44
C MET A 1 -17.39 -23.96 33.05
N ASN A 2 -16.58 -23.51 32.15
CA ASN A 2 -15.14 -23.84 32.05
C ASN A 2 -14.53 -22.92 30.99
N ARG A 3 -13.86 -21.89 31.46
CA ARG A 3 -13.03 -21.01 30.64
C ARG A 3 -11.67 -21.68 30.48
N THR A 4 -11.37 -22.22 29.33
CA THR A 4 -10.01 -22.63 28.96
C THR A 4 -9.30 -21.41 28.43
N MET A 5 -8.44 -20.80 29.27
CA MET A 5 -7.47 -19.81 28.85
C MET A 5 -6.38 -20.50 28.01
N VAL A 6 -6.32 -20.18 26.74
CA VAL A 6 -5.18 -20.52 25.91
C VAL A 6 -4.04 -19.52 26.23
N ARG A 7 -3.05 -19.97 26.94
CA ARG A 7 -1.81 -19.24 27.21
C ARG A 7 -0.90 -19.40 25.99
N ILE A 8 -0.78 -18.34 25.22
CA ILE A 8 0.23 -18.28 24.13
C ILE A 8 1.55 -17.96 24.81
N HIS A 9 2.46 -18.94 24.85
CA HIS A 9 3.85 -18.71 25.16
C HIS A 9 4.50 -18.05 23.94
N LEU A 10 4.85 -16.77 24.05
CA LEU A 10 5.84 -16.15 23.17
C LEU A 10 7.23 -16.61 23.64
N GLU A 11 7.80 -17.57 22.96
CA GLU A 11 9.24 -17.77 23.00
C GLU A 11 9.91 -16.70 22.16
N VAL A 12 10.48 -15.71 22.82
CA VAL A 12 11.38 -14.74 22.21
C VAL A 12 12.74 -15.43 22.07
N ALA A 13 13.09 -15.85 20.88
CA ALA A 13 14.45 -16.24 20.54
C ALA A 13 15.33 -14.99 20.45
N PRO A 14 16.45 -14.93 21.17
CA PRO A 14 17.44 -13.87 20.98
C PRO A 14 18.43 -14.33 19.90
N GLU A 15 18.26 -13.93 18.67
CA GLU A 15 19.38 -13.99 17.72
C GLU A 15 19.68 -12.60 17.19
N SER A 16 20.63 -11.96 17.87
CA SER A 16 21.44 -10.86 17.36
C SER A 16 22.40 -11.40 16.30
N SER A 17 21.95 -11.61 15.09
CA SER A 17 22.85 -11.71 13.94
C SER A 17 23.33 -10.29 13.63
N GLY A 18 24.53 -9.95 14.09
CA GLY A 18 25.17 -8.67 13.82
C GLY A 18 25.22 -8.39 12.33
N CYS A 19 24.69 -7.26 11.94
CA CYS A 19 24.79 -6.77 10.58
C CYS A 19 26.28 -6.48 10.29
N PRO A 20 26.88 -7.05 9.23
CA PRO A 20 28.30 -6.85 8.92
C PRO A 20 28.70 -5.40 8.61
N TYR A 21 27.76 -4.49 8.63
CA TYR A 21 27.96 -3.08 8.31
C TYR A 21 28.36 -2.20 9.53
N ASP A 22 28.28 -2.73 10.76
CA ASP A 22 28.66 -1.97 11.97
C ASP A 22 30.16 -2.06 12.31
N ALA A 23 30.95 -2.81 11.55
CA ALA A 23 32.35 -3.08 11.86
C ALA A 23 33.30 -2.64 10.73
N ALA A 24 33.28 -1.39 10.32
CA ALA A 24 34.39 -0.84 9.51
C ALA A 24 34.49 0.68 9.62
N VAL A 25 34.95 1.17 10.77
CA VAL A 25 35.70 2.43 10.81
C VAL A 25 37.18 2.02 10.76
N SER A 26 37.69 1.74 9.58
CA SER A 26 39.12 1.57 9.33
C SER A 26 39.67 2.85 8.74
N GLU A 27 40.85 3.23 9.24
CA GLU A 27 41.58 4.47 8.95
C GLU A 27 41.82 4.74 7.45
N PRO A 28 41.95 6.01 7.04
CA PRO A 28 42.11 6.38 5.65
C PRO A 28 43.57 6.16 5.21
N SER A 29 43.84 5.11 4.47
CA SER A 29 45.06 4.92 3.73
C SER A 29 44.73 4.79 2.25
N GLU A 30 45.34 5.68 1.44
CA GLU A 30 45.31 5.83 0.00
C GLU A 30 44.18 6.69 -0.58
N LEU A 31 44.60 7.78 -1.25
CA LEU A 31 43.77 8.66 -2.04
C LEU A 31 43.13 7.89 -3.19
N PRO A 32 41.78 7.90 -3.30
CA PRO A 32 41.11 7.25 -4.43
C PRO A 32 41.41 8.04 -5.71
N GLN A 33 41.82 7.34 -6.76
CA GLN A 33 41.85 7.88 -8.13
C GLN A 33 40.45 8.41 -8.45
N LEU A 34 40.41 9.62 -9.02
CA LEU A 34 39.23 10.30 -9.52
C LEU A 34 38.65 9.51 -10.71
N ASP A 35 37.85 8.47 -10.42
CA ASP A 35 36.95 7.92 -11.41
C ASP A 35 35.91 8.98 -11.77
N ALA A 36 35.66 9.13 -13.07
CA ALA A 36 34.73 10.11 -13.61
C ALA A 36 33.40 10.12 -12.83
N PRO A 37 32.79 11.29 -12.54
CA PRO A 37 31.59 11.38 -11.72
C PRO A 37 30.45 10.63 -12.38
N ARG A 38 30.17 9.41 -11.92
CA ARG A 38 28.93 8.70 -12.22
C ARG A 38 27.77 9.60 -11.79
N ALA A 39 26.86 9.88 -12.74
CA ALA A 39 25.79 10.83 -12.53
C ALA A 39 25.00 10.50 -11.26
N PRO A 40 24.92 11.40 -10.25
CA PRO A 40 24.32 11.12 -8.93
C PRO A 40 22.87 10.61 -8.97
N ARG A 41 22.18 10.86 -10.10
CA ARG A 41 20.80 10.40 -10.33
C ARG A 41 20.70 8.90 -10.64
N VAL A 42 21.66 8.32 -11.37
CA VAL A 42 21.64 6.90 -11.77
C VAL A 42 21.90 6.01 -10.55
N ASP A 43 22.89 6.36 -9.73
CA ASP A 43 23.18 5.62 -8.49
C ASP A 43 22.04 5.76 -7.47
N ALA A 44 21.41 6.93 -7.44
CA ALA A 44 20.23 7.16 -6.63
C ALA A 44 19.03 6.30 -7.05
N MET A 45 18.82 6.11 -8.35
CA MET A 45 17.73 5.24 -8.86
C MET A 45 18.04 3.76 -8.62
N ARG A 46 19.27 3.31 -8.83
CA ARG A 46 19.70 1.94 -8.55
C ARG A 46 19.54 1.58 -7.08
N ASN A 47 19.97 2.46 -6.19
CA ASN A 47 19.81 2.26 -4.75
C ASN A 47 18.33 2.20 -4.35
N ARG A 48 17.45 3.02 -4.96
CA ARG A 48 16.00 2.95 -4.69
C ARG A 48 15.43 1.60 -5.12
N ALA A 49 15.78 1.13 -6.30
CA ALA A 49 15.32 -0.16 -6.81
C ALA A 49 15.80 -1.32 -5.91
N ALA A 50 17.09 -1.34 -5.54
CA ALA A 50 17.65 -2.36 -4.66
C ALA A 50 16.95 -2.41 -3.28
N ILE A 51 16.65 -1.24 -2.70
CA ILE A 51 15.91 -1.17 -1.43
C ILE A 51 14.50 -1.75 -1.59
N LEU A 52 13.77 -1.38 -2.66
CA LEU A 52 12.42 -1.90 -2.90
C LEU A 52 12.42 -3.41 -3.19
N GLU A 53 13.42 -3.93 -3.91
CA GLU A 53 13.59 -5.36 -4.13
C GLU A 53 13.85 -6.12 -2.82
N ALA A 54 14.74 -5.61 -1.98
CA ALA A 54 15.01 -6.18 -0.65
C ALA A 54 13.73 -6.16 0.22
N ALA A 55 13.00 -5.06 0.22
CA ALA A 55 11.74 -4.94 0.95
C ALA A 55 10.69 -5.92 0.43
N GLN A 56 10.60 -6.13 -0.89
CA GLN A 56 9.69 -7.13 -1.48
C GLN A 56 10.08 -8.57 -1.12
N ARG A 57 11.38 -8.89 -1.05
CA ARG A 57 11.83 -10.22 -0.56
C ARG A 57 11.42 -10.43 0.88
N LEU A 58 11.75 -9.49 1.78
CA LEU A 58 11.38 -9.56 3.19
C LEU A 58 9.87 -9.67 3.40
N LEU A 59 9.08 -8.94 2.60
CA LEU A 59 7.62 -8.99 2.64
C LEU A 59 7.09 -10.39 2.31
N ARG A 60 7.63 -11.02 1.26
CA ARG A 60 7.21 -12.38 0.85
C ARG A 60 7.61 -13.44 1.86
N GLU A 61 8.80 -13.33 2.46
CA GLU A 61 9.35 -14.35 3.34
C GLU A 61 8.86 -14.24 4.78
N HIS A 62 8.59 -13.03 5.24
CA HIS A 62 8.38 -12.76 6.66
C HIS A 62 7.14 -11.88 6.96
N GLY A 63 6.45 -11.39 5.95
CA GLY A 63 5.32 -10.48 6.11
C GLY A 63 5.72 -9.03 6.41
N ALA A 64 4.73 -8.14 6.43
CA ALA A 64 4.95 -6.70 6.61
C ALA A 64 5.53 -6.36 7.99
N ASP A 65 5.08 -7.03 9.05
CA ASP A 65 5.49 -6.72 10.43
C ASP A 65 6.97 -6.99 10.70
N ALA A 66 7.58 -7.93 9.97
CA ALA A 66 9.00 -8.23 10.09
C ALA A 66 9.92 -7.20 9.41
N ILE A 67 9.39 -6.25 8.65
CA ILE A 67 10.18 -5.23 7.97
C ILE A 67 10.40 -4.05 8.91
N THR A 68 11.58 -3.97 9.51
CA THR A 68 12.08 -2.78 10.20
C THR A 68 13.05 -2.01 9.29
N MET A 69 13.22 -0.71 9.53
CA MET A 69 14.17 0.09 8.75
C MET A 69 15.60 -0.41 8.90
N ASP A 70 15.97 -0.94 10.08
CA ASP A 70 17.30 -1.48 10.35
C ASP A 70 17.54 -2.78 9.59
N ARG A 71 16.61 -3.73 9.67
CA ARG A 71 16.69 -4.99 8.93
C ARG A 71 16.74 -4.74 7.41
N LEU A 72 15.92 -3.80 6.92
CA LEU A 72 15.91 -3.47 5.50
C LEU A 72 17.23 -2.83 5.06
N ALA A 73 17.82 -1.93 5.86
CA ALA A 73 19.11 -1.32 5.55
C ALA A 73 20.21 -2.39 5.41
N CYS A 74 20.22 -3.36 6.33
CA CYS A 74 21.12 -4.50 6.27
C CYS A 74 20.90 -5.36 5.03
N GLU A 75 19.65 -5.75 4.75
CA GLU A 75 19.29 -6.60 3.61
C GLU A 75 19.56 -5.95 2.25
N ALA A 76 19.38 -4.64 2.16
CA ALA A 76 19.62 -3.86 0.95
C ALA A 76 21.10 -3.44 0.79
N GLY A 77 21.96 -3.72 1.78
CA GLY A 77 23.37 -3.30 1.75
C GLY A 77 23.56 -1.79 1.75
N VAL A 78 22.67 -1.02 2.38
CA VAL A 78 22.71 0.44 2.44
C VAL A 78 22.80 0.94 3.88
N GLY A 79 23.44 2.09 4.07
CA GLY A 79 23.45 2.73 5.39
C GLY A 79 22.04 3.19 5.80
N LYS A 80 21.70 3.06 7.09
CA LYS A 80 20.43 3.49 7.69
C LYS A 80 20.07 4.94 7.35
N GLY A 81 21.05 5.87 7.39
CA GLY A 81 20.85 7.27 7.01
C GLY A 81 20.46 7.46 5.55
N THR A 82 20.94 6.61 4.65
CA THR A 82 20.56 6.62 3.23
C THR A 82 19.12 6.19 3.05
N LEU A 83 18.69 5.15 3.78
CA LEU A 83 17.32 4.64 3.76
C LEU A 83 16.33 5.71 4.27
N PHE A 84 16.60 6.32 5.44
CA PHE A 84 15.76 7.39 5.99
C PHE A 84 15.70 8.63 5.11
N ARG A 85 16.83 9.05 4.55
CA ARG A 85 16.86 10.19 3.61
C ARG A 85 16.02 9.94 2.36
N ARG A 86 15.91 8.68 1.93
CA ARG A 86 15.23 8.28 0.69
C ARG A 86 13.73 8.09 0.86
N PHE A 87 13.31 7.47 1.95
CA PHE A 87 11.92 7.09 2.18
C PHE A 87 11.27 7.84 3.37
N GLY A 88 12.06 8.42 4.25
CA GLY A 88 11.58 9.10 5.44
C GLY A 88 11.22 8.13 6.56
N ASP A 89 10.19 7.34 6.38
CA ASP A 89 9.69 6.38 7.36
C ASP A 89 9.26 5.05 6.72
N ARG A 90 8.90 4.09 7.57
CA ARG A 90 8.42 2.77 7.18
C ARG A 90 7.12 2.84 6.37
N ALA A 91 6.20 3.72 6.74
CA ALA A 91 4.93 3.87 6.02
C ALA A 91 5.15 4.42 4.59
N SER A 92 6.08 5.35 4.42
CA SER A 92 6.46 5.87 3.11
C SER A 92 7.15 4.82 2.23
N LEU A 93 7.96 3.93 2.84
CA LEU A 93 8.51 2.77 2.14
C LEU A 93 7.41 1.85 1.63
N PHE A 94 6.43 1.53 2.46
CA PHE A 94 5.31 0.67 2.09
C PHE A 94 4.43 1.30 1.02
N ARG A 95 4.20 2.61 1.07
CA ARG A 95 3.55 3.33 -0.04
C ARG A 95 4.32 3.15 -1.34
N ALA A 96 5.66 3.27 -1.32
CA ALA A 96 6.46 3.06 -2.52
C ALA A 96 6.42 1.61 -3.06
N LEU A 97 6.15 0.62 -2.21
CA LEU A 97 5.91 -0.77 -2.63
C LEU A 97 4.51 -0.96 -3.27
N LEU A 98 3.55 -0.14 -2.90
CA LEU A 98 2.19 -0.15 -3.47
C LEU A 98 2.08 0.62 -4.78
N ASP A 99 3.00 1.56 -5.06
CA ASP A 99 2.95 2.48 -6.22
C ASP A 99 2.58 1.79 -7.54
N GLU A 100 3.11 0.59 -7.78
CA GLU A 100 2.86 -0.15 -9.02
C GLU A 100 1.43 -0.71 -9.08
N SER A 101 0.94 -1.25 -7.98
CA SER A 101 -0.44 -1.78 -7.90
C SER A 101 -1.47 -0.66 -8.00
N GLU A 102 -1.20 0.46 -7.33
CA GLU A 102 -2.03 1.66 -7.38
C GLU A 102 -2.05 2.27 -8.78
N ARG A 103 -0.90 2.32 -9.46
CA ARG A 103 -0.79 2.81 -10.84
C ARG A 103 -1.58 1.92 -11.80
N ARG A 104 -1.47 0.59 -11.68
CA ARG A 104 -2.26 -0.35 -12.51
C ARG A 104 -3.75 -0.17 -12.32
N LEU A 105 -4.21 -0.01 -11.08
CA LEU A 105 -5.61 0.29 -10.81
C LEU A 105 -6.04 1.61 -11.44
N GLN A 106 -5.21 2.64 -11.32
CA GLN A 106 -5.45 3.96 -11.90
C GLN A 106 -5.54 3.90 -13.43
N GLU A 107 -4.58 3.22 -14.08
CA GLU A 107 -4.62 2.99 -15.53
C GLU A 107 -5.87 2.19 -15.93
N GLY A 108 -6.26 1.20 -15.12
CA GLY A 108 -7.46 0.40 -15.33
C GLY A 108 -8.72 1.25 -15.43
N PHE A 109 -8.98 2.13 -14.47
CA PHE A 109 -10.20 2.93 -14.49
C PHE A 109 -10.14 4.15 -15.44
N ILE A 110 -8.94 4.60 -15.84
CA ILE A 110 -8.77 5.71 -16.80
C ILE A 110 -8.83 5.24 -18.25
N ARG A 111 -8.16 4.13 -18.59
CA ARG A 111 -7.91 3.68 -19.97
C ARG A 111 -8.13 2.18 -20.18
N GLY A 112 -8.41 1.42 -19.12
CA GLY A 112 -8.63 -0.02 -19.21
C GLY A 112 -9.93 -0.40 -19.91
N PRO A 113 -10.17 -1.70 -20.09
CA PRO A 113 -11.41 -2.19 -20.67
C PRO A 113 -12.60 -1.97 -19.72
N ALA A 114 -13.80 -1.92 -20.31
CA ALA A 114 -15.04 -1.97 -19.55
C ALA A 114 -15.14 -3.30 -18.76
N PRO A 115 -15.80 -3.34 -17.59
CA PRO A 115 -16.57 -2.25 -16.98
C PRO A 115 -15.74 -1.29 -16.11
N LEU A 116 -14.48 -1.58 -15.78
CA LEU A 116 -13.66 -0.69 -14.93
C LEU A 116 -13.31 0.61 -15.66
N GLY A 117 -12.87 0.49 -16.90
CA GLY A 117 -12.54 1.62 -17.76
C GLY A 117 -13.76 2.25 -18.45
N PRO A 118 -13.52 3.20 -19.37
CA PRO A 118 -14.57 3.86 -20.13
C PRO A 118 -15.40 2.89 -21.00
N GLY A 119 -16.66 3.27 -21.28
CA GLY A 119 -17.54 2.53 -22.20
C GLY A 119 -18.65 1.71 -21.53
N ALA A 120 -18.66 1.60 -20.21
CA ALA A 120 -19.76 1.01 -19.44
C ALA A 120 -20.58 2.10 -18.74
N PRO A 121 -21.85 1.83 -18.35
CA PRO A 121 -22.65 2.73 -17.54
C PRO A 121 -21.95 3.13 -16.24
N PRO A 122 -22.16 4.36 -15.72
CA PRO A 122 -21.46 4.84 -14.51
C PRO A 122 -21.65 3.94 -13.30
N ALA A 123 -22.84 3.35 -13.11
CA ALA A 123 -23.11 2.41 -12.04
C ALA A 123 -22.22 1.15 -12.13
N ASP A 124 -22.09 0.58 -13.32
CA ASP A 124 -21.26 -0.63 -13.54
C ASP A 124 -19.78 -0.31 -13.33
N ARG A 125 -19.34 0.86 -13.74
CA ARG A 125 -17.98 1.37 -13.52
C ARG A 125 -17.68 1.55 -12.03
N LEU A 126 -18.62 2.12 -11.25
CA LEU A 126 -18.51 2.25 -9.80
C LEU A 126 -18.41 0.88 -9.11
N VAL A 127 -19.26 -0.08 -9.54
CA VAL A 127 -19.22 -1.45 -9.03
C VAL A 127 -17.86 -2.08 -9.32
N ALA A 128 -17.38 -1.98 -10.57
CA ALA A 128 -16.10 -2.55 -10.98
C ALA A 128 -14.91 -1.90 -10.24
N PHE A 129 -14.95 -0.59 -10.01
CA PHE A 129 -13.93 0.12 -9.24
C PHE A 129 -13.83 -0.40 -7.79
N GLY A 130 -14.97 -0.55 -7.12
CA GLY A 130 -14.96 -1.12 -5.75
C GLY A 130 -14.51 -2.58 -5.72
N HIS A 131 -14.91 -3.40 -6.71
CA HIS A 131 -14.40 -4.77 -6.83
C HIS A 131 -12.88 -4.80 -6.98
N ALA A 132 -12.30 -3.93 -7.81
CA ALA A 132 -10.86 -3.85 -8.00
C ALA A 132 -10.11 -3.42 -6.72
N LEU A 133 -10.69 -2.52 -5.90
CA LEU A 133 -10.14 -2.16 -4.59
C LEU A 133 -10.26 -3.30 -3.56
N LEU A 134 -11.36 -4.06 -3.59
CA LEU A 134 -11.54 -5.25 -2.76
C LEU A 134 -10.50 -6.33 -3.10
N ASP A 135 -10.27 -6.57 -4.40
CA ASP A 135 -9.25 -7.51 -4.87
C ASP A 135 -7.84 -7.06 -4.46
N LEU A 136 -7.51 -5.78 -4.64
CA LEU A 136 -6.24 -5.21 -4.21
C LEU A 136 -6.04 -5.36 -2.69
N THR A 137 -7.11 -5.15 -1.90
CA THR A 137 -7.03 -5.29 -0.45
C THR A 137 -6.88 -6.76 -0.03
N LEU A 138 -7.51 -7.71 -0.72
CA LEU A 138 -7.29 -9.12 -0.45
C LEU A 138 -5.81 -9.52 -0.71
N GLU A 139 -5.23 -9.04 -1.82
CA GLU A 139 -3.85 -9.36 -2.20
C GLU A 139 -2.79 -8.65 -1.35
N ARG A 140 -3.06 -7.44 -0.89
CA ARG A 140 -2.07 -6.52 -0.30
C ARG A 140 -2.50 -5.90 1.03
N GLY A 141 -3.52 -6.45 1.70
CA GLY A 141 -4.14 -5.84 2.88
C GLY A 141 -3.15 -5.50 4.00
N ASP A 142 -2.24 -6.42 4.32
CA ASP A 142 -1.23 -6.18 5.37
C ASP A 142 -0.27 -5.03 4.98
N LEU A 143 0.08 -4.93 3.69
CA LEU A 143 0.93 -3.85 3.20
C LEU A 143 0.16 -2.51 3.18
N LEU A 144 -1.10 -2.52 2.77
CA LEU A 144 -1.98 -1.35 2.79
C LEU A 144 -2.14 -0.80 4.21
N LEU A 145 -2.39 -1.69 5.19
CA LEU A 145 -2.47 -1.31 6.61
C LEU A 145 -1.15 -0.75 7.13
N ALA A 146 -0.03 -1.37 6.76
CA ALA A 146 1.30 -0.92 7.18
C ALA A 146 1.76 0.38 6.50
N ALA A 147 1.19 0.72 5.35
CA ALA A 147 1.44 1.97 4.62
C ALA A 147 0.61 3.15 5.14
N GLU A 148 -0.36 2.90 6.04
CA GLU A 148 -1.18 3.96 6.60
C GLU A 148 -0.33 4.98 7.37
N PRO A 149 -0.55 6.27 7.12
CA PRO A 149 0.14 7.32 7.86
C PRO A 149 -0.35 7.36 9.32
N SER A 150 0.54 7.72 10.23
CA SER A 150 0.20 7.89 11.65
C SER A 150 -0.83 8.99 11.87
N ASP A 151 -0.83 10.03 11.03
CA ASP A 151 -1.88 11.06 10.99
C ASP A 151 -2.93 10.69 9.92
N PRO A 152 -4.17 10.35 10.30
CA PRO A 152 -5.23 10.02 9.35
C PRO A 152 -5.53 11.13 8.33
N ALA A 153 -5.28 12.39 8.65
CA ALA A 153 -5.51 13.52 7.75
C ALA A 153 -4.59 13.48 6.51
N LEU A 154 -3.41 12.86 6.64
CA LEU A 154 -2.47 12.72 5.52
C LEU A 154 -2.99 11.79 4.40
N ARG A 155 -3.85 10.81 4.75
CA ARG A 155 -4.52 9.97 3.76
C ARG A 155 -5.31 10.81 2.77
N TYR A 156 -6.15 11.69 3.28
CA TYR A 156 -7.04 12.55 2.48
C TYR A 156 -6.30 13.59 1.64
N ARG A 157 -5.02 13.84 1.96
CA ARG A 157 -4.13 14.71 1.18
C ARG A 157 -3.27 13.93 0.17
N SER A 158 -3.35 12.61 0.14
CA SER A 158 -2.58 11.79 -0.79
C SER A 158 -3.08 11.94 -2.23
N ALA A 159 -2.16 11.84 -3.19
CA ALA A 159 -2.51 11.87 -4.61
C ALA A 159 -3.40 10.68 -5.00
N VAL A 160 -3.22 9.52 -4.36
CA VAL A 160 -4.01 8.31 -4.59
C VAL A 160 -5.46 8.54 -4.18
N TYR A 161 -5.71 9.04 -2.95
CA TYR A 161 -7.06 9.35 -2.51
C TYR A 161 -7.72 10.41 -3.39
N ALA A 162 -6.99 11.45 -3.77
CA ALA A 162 -7.49 12.50 -4.66
C ALA A 162 -7.92 11.93 -6.02
N ALA A 163 -7.14 11.00 -6.59
CA ALA A 163 -7.47 10.35 -7.86
C ALA A 163 -8.73 9.46 -7.74
N TYR A 164 -8.83 8.65 -6.68
CA TYR A 164 -10.01 7.81 -6.44
C TYR A 164 -11.26 8.66 -6.21
N ARG A 165 -11.15 9.71 -5.39
CA ARG A 165 -12.24 10.64 -5.14
C ARG A 165 -12.71 11.35 -6.41
N ALA A 166 -11.78 11.82 -7.24
CA ALA A 166 -12.11 12.45 -8.50
C ALA A 166 -12.84 11.49 -9.46
N HIS A 167 -12.38 10.23 -9.55
CA HIS A 167 -12.99 9.20 -10.37
C HIS A 167 -14.42 8.88 -9.91
N VAL A 168 -14.60 8.54 -8.63
CA VAL A 168 -15.90 8.19 -8.05
C VAL A 168 -16.88 9.36 -8.21
N ARG A 169 -16.44 10.59 -7.88
CA ARG A 169 -17.26 11.80 -8.06
C ARG A 169 -17.69 12.02 -9.51
N ALA A 170 -16.80 11.81 -10.48
CA ALA A 170 -17.13 11.96 -11.89
C ALA A 170 -18.22 10.97 -12.31
N LEU A 171 -18.13 9.71 -11.88
CA LEU A 171 -19.15 8.68 -12.17
C LEU A 171 -20.48 8.98 -11.47
N LEU A 172 -20.45 9.45 -10.23
CA LEU A 172 -21.66 9.86 -9.52
C LEU A 172 -22.38 11.05 -10.21
N ARG A 173 -21.62 12.03 -10.69
CA ARG A 173 -22.19 13.15 -11.49
C ARG A 173 -22.80 12.67 -12.81
N GLU A 174 -22.13 11.75 -13.48
CA GLU A 174 -22.65 11.14 -14.72
C GLU A 174 -23.91 10.32 -14.47
N ALA A 175 -24.00 9.67 -13.29
CA ALA A 175 -25.19 8.93 -12.85
C ALA A 175 -26.30 9.84 -12.27
N LEU A 176 -26.13 11.16 -12.28
CA LEU A 176 -27.07 12.15 -11.76
C LEU A 176 -27.41 11.99 -10.26
N ALA A 177 -26.45 11.57 -9.46
CA ALA A 177 -26.59 11.51 -8.01
C ALA A 177 -26.85 12.92 -7.42
N GLU A 178 -27.70 13.01 -6.38
CA GLU A 178 -28.09 14.29 -5.77
C GLU A 178 -26.91 15.03 -5.13
N ASP A 179 -26.04 14.30 -4.39
CA ASP A 179 -24.84 14.86 -3.74
C ASP A 179 -23.60 14.02 -4.05
N PRO A 180 -23.00 14.18 -5.25
CA PRO A 180 -21.84 13.39 -5.67
C PRO A 180 -20.59 13.66 -4.83
N GLU A 181 -20.47 14.82 -4.19
CA GLU A 181 -19.32 15.16 -3.34
C GLU A 181 -19.35 14.34 -2.04
N TYR A 182 -20.47 14.37 -1.33
CA TYR A 182 -20.68 13.63 -0.09
C TYR A 182 -20.66 12.12 -0.33
N LEU A 183 -21.36 11.65 -1.34
CA LEU A 183 -21.43 10.22 -1.67
C LEU A 183 -20.07 9.66 -2.06
N ALA A 184 -19.22 10.41 -2.77
CA ALA A 184 -17.87 9.94 -3.10
C ALA A 184 -17.05 9.65 -1.84
N ASP A 185 -17.10 10.53 -0.85
CA ASP A 185 -16.36 10.35 0.41
C ASP A 185 -16.92 9.17 1.24
N VAL A 186 -18.26 9.02 1.30
CA VAL A 186 -18.92 7.92 2.03
C VAL A 186 -18.63 6.57 1.38
N LEU A 187 -18.72 6.47 0.06
CA LEU A 187 -18.43 5.24 -0.67
C LEU A 187 -16.96 4.83 -0.50
N LEU A 188 -16.02 5.77 -0.62
CA LEU A 188 -14.60 5.51 -0.40
C LEU A 188 -14.29 5.13 1.05
N ALA A 189 -15.03 5.67 2.03
CA ALA A 189 -14.87 5.26 3.43
C ALA A 189 -15.21 3.78 3.63
N GLY A 190 -16.22 3.25 2.93
CA GLY A 190 -16.57 1.82 2.96
C GLY A 190 -15.53 0.88 2.32
N LEU A 191 -14.67 1.41 1.45
CA LEU A 191 -13.60 0.68 0.78
C LEU A 191 -12.22 0.84 1.46
N ARG A 192 -12.18 1.36 2.67
CA ARG A 192 -10.93 1.50 3.43
C ARG A 192 -10.35 0.13 3.78
N PRO A 193 -9.02 -0.08 3.61
CA PRO A 193 -8.37 -1.37 3.89
C PRO A 193 -8.68 -1.90 5.29
N GLU A 194 -8.78 -1.03 6.31
CA GLU A 194 -9.06 -1.45 7.69
C GLU A 194 -10.45 -2.10 7.82
N ILE A 195 -11.45 -1.54 7.13
CA ILE A 195 -12.81 -2.08 7.14
C ILE A 195 -12.84 -3.42 6.39
N ILE A 196 -12.25 -3.47 5.21
CA ILE A 196 -12.23 -4.65 4.36
C ILE A 196 -11.48 -5.81 5.06
N VAL A 197 -10.28 -5.54 5.58
CA VAL A 197 -9.48 -6.55 6.29
C VAL A 197 -10.22 -7.03 7.55
N TYR A 198 -10.86 -6.13 8.29
CA TYR A 198 -11.71 -6.52 9.43
C TYR A 198 -12.84 -7.44 8.99
N GLN A 199 -13.57 -7.12 7.93
CA GLN A 199 -14.68 -7.94 7.43
C GLN A 199 -14.20 -9.32 7.00
N LEU A 200 -13.11 -9.41 6.23
CA LEU A 200 -12.53 -10.67 5.79
C LEU A 200 -12.06 -11.54 6.98
N ARG A 201 -11.39 -10.94 7.97
CA ARG A 201 -10.98 -11.63 9.20
C ARG A 201 -12.14 -12.04 10.10
N SER A 202 -13.27 -11.35 9.99
CA SER A 202 -14.52 -11.68 10.71
C SER A 202 -15.36 -12.74 10.01
N GLY A 203 -14.88 -13.34 8.91
CA GLY A 203 -15.51 -14.46 8.22
C GLY A 203 -16.41 -14.08 7.04
N LEU A 204 -16.41 -12.82 6.60
CA LEU A 204 -17.00 -12.47 5.31
C LEU A 204 -16.06 -12.93 4.20
N ASP A 205 -16.59 -13.63 3.20
CA ASP A 205 -15.80 -13.90 1.99
C ASP A 205 -15.77 -12.70 1.03
N LEU A 206 -14.80 -12.70 0.13
CA LEU A 206 -14.61 -11.62 -0.84
C LEU A 206 -15.84 -11.41 -1.73
N GLU A 207 -16.47 -12.49 -2.17
CA GLU A 207 -17.64 -12.42 -3.04
C GLU A 207 -18.85 -11.80 -2.32
N ARG A 208 -18.99 -12.04 -1.03
CA ARG A 208 -20.00 -11.37 -0.20
C ARG A 208 -19.71 -9.88 -0.08
N CYS A 209 -18.44 -9.50 0.12
CA CYS A 209 -18.05 -8.09 0.15
C CYS A 209 -18.34 -7.41 -1.21
N LYS A 210 -18.03 -8.06 -2.32
CA LYS A 210 -18.31 -7.58 -3.68
C LYS A 210 -19.82 -7.40 -3.92
N ARG A 211 -20.63 -8.39 -3.55
CA ARG A 211 -22.10 -8.27 -3.66
C ARG A 211 -22.64 -7.11 -2.80
N GLY A 212 -22.16 -6.98 -1.56
CA GLY A 212 -22.56 -5.90 -0.67
C GLY A 212 -22.20 -4.53 -1.22
N TRP A 213 -21.02 -4.40 -1.81
CA TRP A 213 -20.61 -3.18 -2.49
C TRP A 213 -21.51 -2.85 -3.70
N ALA A 214 -21.78 -3.83 -4.56
CA ALA A 214 -22.66 -3.63 -5.71
C ALA A 214 -24.07 -3.21 -5.29
N ASP A 215 -24.62 -3.79 -4.22
CA ASP A 215 -25.93 -3.41 -3.68
C ASP A 215 -25.92 -2.00 -3.09
N LEU A 216 -24.85 -1.63 -2.40
CA LEU A 216 -24.67 -0.27 -1.87
C LEU A 216 -24.67 0.76 -2.99
N VAL A 217 -23.90 0.52 -4.06
CA VAL A 217 -23.83 1.42 -5.22
C VAL A 217 -25.22 1.59 -5.88
N ARG A 218 -25.94 0.48 -6.13
CA ARG A 218 -27.29 0.55 -6.72
C ARG A 218 -28.24 1.37 -5.87
N ARG A 219 -28.28 1.13 -4.56
CA ARG A 219 -29.14 1.90 -3.63
C ARG A 219 -28.76 3.37 -3.56
N ALA A 220 -27.46 3.70 -3.60
CA ALA A 220 -26.99 5.08 -3.60
C ALA A 220 -27.37 5.84 -4.89
N LEU A 221 -27.60 5.13 -5.98
CA LEU A 221 -28.01 5.70 -7.28
C LEU A 221 -29.55 5.63 -7.53
N GLY A 222 -30.35 5.27 -6.52
CA GLY A 222 -31.80 5.26 -6.61
C GLY A 222 -32.38 4.01 -7.28
N GLY A 223 -31.64 2.91 -7.29
CA GLY A 223 -32.08 1.60 -7.77
C GLY A 223 -32.68 0.73 -6.69
#